data_b739e656ffa6b784f073674a5c72f117
#
_entry.id   b739e656ffa6b784f073674a5c72f117
#
_cell.length_a   1.000
_cell.length_b   1.000
_cell.length_c   1.000
_cell.angle_alpha   90.00
_cell.angle_beta   90.00
_cell.angle_gamma   90.00
#
_symmetry.space_group_name_H-M   'P 1'
#
loop_
_entity.id
_entity.type
_entity.pdbx_description
1 polymer ?
#
loop_
_entity_poly.entity_id
_entity_poly.type
_entity_poly.pdbx_seq_one_letter_code
_entity_poly.pdbx_strand_id
1 'polypeptide(L)'
;MPPIATDAPIALIKQGLVDYENALASQRKIHSEVVSGYRPNTLILLEHPSVYTAGRRTEAHERPMDGTPVIDVDRGGKITWHGEGQLVGYPIIRLKNRNEVVGFVRVIEKALINVVNEFGIKGEQYCDRSGVWLRDANGDRKIAAIGIRVAQEIGRAHV
;
A
#
# COMPACT_ATOMS: atom_id res chain seq x y z
N MET A 1 20.83 0.81 -7.46
CA MET A 1 20.09 1.91 -8.12
C MET A 1 18.69 1.98 -7.56
N PRO A 2 18.11 3.18 -7.38
CA PRO A 2 16.74 3.27 -6.89
C PRO A 2 15.75 2.66 -7.90
N PRO A 3 14.69 1.96 -7.44
CA PRO A 3 13.73 1.28 -8.32
C PRO A 3 12.77 2.25 -9.06
N ILE A 4 12.72 3.51 -8.62
CA ILE A 4 11.84 4.53 -9.18
C ILE A 4 12.48 5.16 -10.43
N ALA A 5 11.69 5.35 -11.49
CA ALA A 5 12.20 5.78 -12.78
C ALA A 5 12.59 7.26 -12.85
N THR A 6 12.17 8.09 -11.90
CA THR A 6 12.43 9.53 -11.92
C THR A 6 12.70 10.05 -10.50
N ASP A 7 13.57 11.03 -10.39
CA ASP A 7 13.82 11.79 -9.15
C ASP A 7 12.87 13.00 -9.01
N ALA A 8 11.91 13.16 -9.93
CA ALA A 8 10.92 14.21 -9.86
C ALA A 8 10.08 14.11 -8.56
N PRO A 9 9.66 15.25 -8.00
CA PRO A 9 8.81 15.25 -6.82
C PRO A 9 7.53 14.43 -7.03
N ILE A 10 7.11 13.71 -5.98
CA ILE A 10 5.86 12.96 -5.97
C ILE A 10 4.73 13.94 -5.62
N ALA A 11 3.70 13.99 -6.45
CA ALA A 11 2.49 14.76 -6.14
C ALA A 11 1.75 14.12 -4.96
N LEU A 12 1.31 14.92 -4.00
CA LEU A 12 0.59 14.45 -2.83
C LEU A 12 -0.87 14.85 -2.90
N ILE A 13 -1.76 13.87 -2.77
CA ILE A 13 -3.20 14.07 -2.61
C ILE A 13 -3.60 13.61 -1.21
N LYS A 14 -4.13 14.51 -0.39
CA LYS A 14 -4.68 14.17 0.92
C LYS A 14 -6.20 14.22 0.86
N GLN A 15 -6.82 13.15 1.31
CA GLN A 15 -8.27 13.01 1.42
C GLN A 15 -8.60 12.58 2.86
N GLY A 16 -9.85 12.76 3.26
CA GLY A 16 -10.34 12.28 4.56
C GLY A 16 -10.82 10.83 4.47
N LEU A 17 -11.99 10.59 5.01
CA LEU A 17 -12.67 9.30 4.95
C LEU A 17 -13.30 9.13 3.56
N VAL A 18 -12.86 8.12 2.83
CA VAL A 18 -13.29 7.84 1.44
C VAL A 18 -13.73 6.39 1.31
N ASP A 19 -14.89 6.17 0.73
CA ASP A 19 -15.36 4.83 0.39
C ASP A 19 -14.35 4.10 -0.52
N TYR A 20 -14.17 2.79 -0.28
CA TYR A 20 -13.13 2.02 -0.97
C TYR A 20 -13.30 2.01 -2.50
N GLU A 21 -14.54 1.84 -3.00
CA GLU A 21 -14.81 1.79 -4.44
C GLU A 21 -14.53 3.14 -5.12
N ASN A 22 -14.87 4.25 -4.46
CA ASN A 22 -14.57 5.60 -4.93
C ASN A 22 -13.05 5.85 -4.96
N ALA A 23 -12.33 5.42 -3.94
CA ALA A 23 -10.87 5.49 -3.91
C ALA A 23 -10.24 4.63 -5.00
N LEU A 24 -10.77 3.44 -5.26
CA LEU A 24 -10.29 2.55 -6.32
C LEU A 24 -10.51 3.16 -7.71
N ALA A 25 -11.65 3.79 -7.95
CA ALA A 25 -11.91 4.52 -9.20
C ALA A 25 -10.91 5.66 -9.40
N SER A 26 -10.64 6.45 -8.34
CA SER A 26 -9.63 7.51 -8.35
C SER A 26 -8.23 6.97 -8.64
N GLN A 27 -7.84 5.88 -8.01
CA GLN A 27 -6.54 5.21 -8.25
C GLN A 27 -6.39 4.78 -9.71
N ARG A 28 -7.44 4.18 -10.31
CA ARG A 28 -7.41 3.74 -11.72
C ARG A 28 -7.24 4.93 -12.67
N LYS A 29 -7.95 6.02 -12.42
CA LYS A 29 -7.83 7.26 -13.19
C LYS A 29 -6.40 7.81 -13.10
N ILE A 30 -5.88 8.01 -11.88
CA ILE A 30 -4.54 8.53 -11.65
C ILE A 30 -3.48 7.60 -12.25
N HIS A 31 -3.65 6.28 -12.13
CA HIS A 31 -2.76 5.30 -12.76
C HIS A 31 -2.67 5.52 -14.28
N SER A 32 -3.80 5.68 -14.98
CA SER A 32 -3.79 5.92 -16.42
C SER A 32 -3.15 7.27 -16.79
N GLU A 33 -3.33 8.29 -15.96
CA GLU A 33 -2.71 9.61 -16.15
C GLU A 33 -1.19 9.55 -15.93
N VAL A 34 -0.71 8.75 -14.97
CA VAL A 34 0.74 8.52 -14.77
C VAL A 34 1.32 7.68 -15.90
N VAL A 35 0.60 6.66 -16.38
CA VAL A 35 1.02 5.85 -17.56
C VAL A 35 1.21 6.72 -18.77
N SER A 36 0.27 7.61 -19.07
CA SER A 36 0.33 8.51 -20.25
C SER A 36 1.33 9.66 -20.09
N GLY A 37 1.91 9.86 -18.91
CA GLY A 37 2.78 10.99 -18.61
C GLY A 37 2.06 12.31 -18.38
N TYR A 38 0.73 12.30 -18.36
CA TYR A 38 -0.09 13.49 -18.08
C TYR A 38 0.05 13.95 -16.62
N ARG A 39 0.32 13.02 -15.70
CA ARG A 39 0.49 13.26 -14.26
C ARG A 39 1.83 12.72 -13.78
N PRO A 40 2.53 13.41 -12.86
CA PRO A 40 3.72 12.88 -12.20
C PRO A 40 3.35 11.70 -11.29
N ASN A 41 4.37 10.99 -10.79
CA ASN A 41 4.21 10.05 -9.70
C ASN A 41 3.36 10.67 -8.60
N THR A 42 2.42 9.92 -8.04
CA THR A 42 1.41 10.46 -7.10
C THR A 42 1.27 9.54 -5.89
N LEU A 43 1.17 10.14 -4.72
CA LEU A 43 0.79 9.47 -3.47
C LEU A 43 -0.56 10.00 -3.02
N ILE A 44 -1.52 9.11 -2.81
CA ILE A 44 -2.81 9.43 -2.20
C ILE A 44 -2.76 8.98 -0.74
N LEU A 45 -3.13 9.83 0.19
CA LEU A 45 -3.30 9.51 1.61
C LEU A 45 -4.76 9.74 2.00
N LEU A 46 -5.36 8.74 2.63
CA LEU A 46 -6.78 8.76 3.04
C LEU A 46 -7.05 7.75 4.16
N GLU A 47 -8.28 7.69 4.62
CA GLU A 47 -8.84 6.63 5.45
C GLU A 47 -10.07 6.02 4.75
N HIS A 48 -10.44 4.79 5.13
CA HIS A 48 -11.65 4.13 4.66
C HIS A 48 -12.63 3.88 5.81
N PRO A 49 -13.95 3.85 5.55
CA PRO A 49 -14.89 3.14 6.41
C PRO A 49 -14.48 1.68 6.54
N SER A 50 -14.90 1.01 7.62
CA SER A 50 -14.54 -0.38 7.90
C SER A 50 -14.83 -1.29 6.70
N VAL A 51 -13.78 -1.88 6.13
CA VAL A 51 -13.81 -2.74 4.95
C VAL A 51 -12.65 -3.70 4.95
N TYR A 52 -12.87 -4.93 4.49
CA TYR A 52 -11.80 -5.86 4.16
C TYR A 52 -11.51 -5.85 2.66
N THR A 53 -10.24 -5.89 2.30
CA THR A 53 -9.80 -6.15 0.93
C THR A 53 -9.17 -7.54 0.85
N ALA A 54 -9.75 -8.42 0.04
CA ALA A 54 -9.26 -9.78 -0.15
C ALA A 54 -8.32 -9.83 -1.35
N GLY A 55 -7.02 -9.95 -1.09
CA GLY A 55 -6.00 -10.13 -2.13
C GLY A 55 -6.04 -11.54 -2.74
N ARG A 56 -5.27 -11.76 -3.80
CA ARG A 56 -5.29 -13.02 -4.60
C ARG A 56 -4.96 -14.29 -3.83
N ARG A 57 -4.31 -14.20 -2.67
CA ARG A 57 -3.93 -15.34 -1.83
C ARG A 57 -4.85 -15.51 -0.61
N THR A 58 -5.97 -14.78 -0.55
CA THR A 58 -6.95 -14.92 0.51
C THR A 58 -7.66 -16.26 0.41
N GLU A 59 -7.67 -17.01 1.49
CA GLU A 59 -8.38 -18.30 1.59
C GLU A 59 -9.79 -18.09 2.16
N ALA A 60 -10.68 -19.03 1.87
CA ALA A 60 -12.09 -18.90 2.27
C ALA A 60 -12.28 -18.75 3.80
N HIS A 61 -11.47 -19.46 4.60
CA HIS A 61 -11.54 -19.43 6.05
C HIS A 61 -10.99 -18.12 6.68
N GLU A 62 -10.27 -17.30 5.90
CA GLU A 62 -9.73 -16.02 6.35
C GLU A 62 -10.76 -14.89 6.23
N ARG A 63 -11.88 -15.11 5.54
CA ARG A 63 -12.93 -14.11 5.37
C ARG A 63 -13.73 -13.94 6.66
N PRO A 64 -13.97 -12.68 7.09
CA PRO A 64 -14.75 -12.41 8.30
C PRO A 64 -16.20 -12.85 8.13
N MET A 65 -16.84 -13.22 9.24
CA MET A 65 -18.26 -13.61 9.30
C MET A 65 -19.10 -12.62 10.11
N ASP A 66 -18.56 -11.45 10.41
CA ASP A 66 -19.18 -10.42 11.26
C ASP A 66 -20.05 -9.42 10.46
N GLY A 67 -20.22 -9.63 9.16
CA GLY A 67 -20.98 -8.74 8.29
C GLY A 67 -20.21 -7.55 7.75
N THR A 68 -18.94 -7.36 8.12
CA THR A 68 -18.09 -6.31 7.53
C THR A 68 -17.90 -6.56 6.04
N PRO A 69 -18.05 -5.54 5.18
CA PRO A 69 -17.87 -5.69 3.73
C PRO A 69 -16.51 -6.25 3.37
N VAL A 70 -16.48 -7.20 2.44
CA VAL A 70 -15.25 -7.78 1.87
C VAL A 70 -15.24 -7.54 0.36
N ILE A 71 -14.21 -6.87 -0.12
CA ILE A 71 -14.04 -6.55 -1.54
C ILE A 71 -12.87 -7.36 -2.08
N ASP A 72 -13.11 -8.15 -3.12
CA ASP A 72 -12.05 -8.86 -3.83
C ASP A 72 -11.23 -7.90 -4.69
N VAL A 73 -9.92 -7.94 -4.52
CA VAL A 73 -8.98 -7.02 -5.17
C VAL A 73 -7.86 -7.77 -5.87
N ASP A 74 -7.27 -7.12 -6.86
CA ASP A 74 -6.26 -7.71 -7.73
C ASP A 74 -4.79 -7.51 -7.26
N ARG A 75 -4.58 -7.07 -6.02
CA ARG A 75 -3.24 -6.98 -5.42
C ARG A 75 -2.74 -8.33 -4.92
N GLY A 76 -1.44 -8.44 -4.73
CA GLY A 76 -0.82 -9.55 -4.02
C GLY A 76 -1.22 -9.59 -2.54
N GLY A 77 -0.92 -10.72 -1.89
CA GLY A 77 -1.17 -10.90 -0.46
C GLY A 77 -2.54 -11.47 -0.12
N LYS A 78 -2.79 -11.55 1.17
CA LYS A 78 -4.00 -12.07 1.78
C LYS A 78 -4.99 -10.95 2.11
N ILE A 79 -6.03 -11.26 2.89
CA ILE A 79 -7.02 -10.31 3.36
C ILE A 79 -6.38 -9.25 4.27
N THR A 80 -6.85 -8.02 4.15
CA THR A 80 -6.42 -6.89 4.98
C THR A 80 -7.63 -6.05 5.35
N TRP A 81 -7.73 -5.66 6.61
CA TRP A 81 -8.76 -4.74 7.10
C TRP A 81 -8.29 -3.30 6.97
N HIS A 82 -9.23 -2.42 6.63
CA HIS A 82 -9.09 -0.97 6.69
C HIS A 82 -10.26 -0.38 7.47
N GLY A 83 -10.03 0.68 8.20
CA GLY A 83 -11.05 1.37 8.97
C GLY A 83 -10.59 2.73 9.47
N GLU A 84 -11.49 3.46 10.10
CA GLU A 84 -11.20 4.76 10.68
C GLU A 84 -10.07 4.67 11.71
N GLY A 85 -9.15 5.64 11.67
CA GLY A 85 -7.94 5.65 12.47
C GLY A 85 -6.75 4.90 11.83
N GLN A 86 -6.96 4.20 10.71
CA GLN A 86 -5.89 3.60 9.93
C GLN A 86 -5.57 4.46 8.71
N LEU A 87 -4.38 5.05 8.70
CA LEU A 87 -3.91 5.79 7.52
C LEU A 87 -3.64 4.80 6.38
N VAL A 88 -4.20 5.09 5.22
CA VAL A 88 -3.98 4.32 3.99
C VAL A 88 -3.26 5.18 2.97
N GLY A 89 -2.18 4.64 2.41
CA GLY A 89 -1.40 5.26 1.35
C GLY A 89 -1.50 4.47 0.03
N TYR A 90 -1.73 5.16 -1.07
CA TYR A 90 -1.72 4.61 -2.42
C TYR A 90 -0.63 5.31 -3.26
N PRO A 91 0.63 4.86 -3.16
CA PRO A 91 1.67 5.35 -4.07
C PRO A 91 1.45 4.76 -5.48
N ILE A 92 1.35 5.64 -6.46
CA ILE A 92 1.21 5.32 -7.88
C ILE A 92 2.47 5.86 -8.55
N ILE A 93 3.44 4.98 -8.75
CA ILE A 93 4.83 5.33 -9.02
C ILE A 93 5.34 4.58 -10.25
N ARG A 94 5.97 5.28 -11.16
CA ARG A 94 6.66 4.67 -12.30
C ARG A 94 7.96 4.00 -11.84
N LEU A 95 8.05 2.69 -12.09
CA LEU A 95 9.25 1.91 -11.84
C LEU A 95 10.18 1.93 -13.06
N LYS A 96 11.47 1.71 -12.87
CA LYS A 96 12.45 1.61 -13.97
C LYS A 96 12.16 0.42 -14.88
N ASN A 97 11.72 -0.68 -14.28
CA ASN A 97 11.27 -1.87 -14.99
C ASN A 97 10.35 -2.70 -14.09
N ARG A 98 9.67 -3.68 -14.67
CA ARG A 98 8.70 -4.53 -13.96
C ARG A 98 9.32 -5.42 -12.87
N ASN A 99 10.61 -5.64 -12.91
CA ASN A 99 11.32 -6.52 -11.95
C ASN A 99 11.70 -5.78 -10.66
N GLU A 100 11.53 -4.45 -10.62
CA GLU A 100 11.86 -3.61 -9.45
C GLU A 100 10.81 -3.65 -8.33
N VAL A 101 9.91 -4.62 -8.35
CA VAL A 101 8.83 -4.75 -7.35
C VAL A 101 9.37 -4.90 -5.95
N VAL A 102 10.35 -5.79 -5.76
CA VAL A 102 10.97 -6.02 -4.44
C VAL A 102 11.69 -4.78 -3.96
N GLY A 103 12.46 -4.14 -4.83
CA GLY A 103 13.14 -2.87 -4.49
C GLY A 103 12.14 -1.77 -4.11
N PHE A 104 11.02 -1.70 -4.80
CA PHE A 104 9.95 -0.74 -4.50
C PHE A 104 9.31 -0.99 -3.13
N VAL A 105 9.02 -2.26 -2.78
CA VAL A 105 8.58 -2.63 -1.43
C VAL A 105 9.57 -2.14 -0.38
N ARG A 106 10.86 -2.39 -0.57
CA ARG A 106 11.91 -1.99 0.39
C ARG A 106 12.00 -0.47 0.58
N VAL A 107 11.78 0.30 -0.48
CA VAL A 107 11.72 1.78 -0.39
C VAL A 107 10.52 2.21 0.45
N ILE A 108 9.35 1.61 0.23
CA ILE A 108 8.14 1.91 1.02
C ILE A 108 8.34 1.53 2.49
N GLU A 109 8.85 0.34 2.77
CA GLU A 109 9.15 -0.10 4.14
C GLU A 109 10.07 0.88 4.87
N LYS A 110 11.14 1.31 4.21
CA LYS A 110 12.08 2.27 4.78
C LYS A 110 11.42 3.62 5.09
N ALA A 111 10.58 4.11 4.19
CA ALA A 111 9.82 5.35 4.42
C ALA A 111 8.88 5.20 5.62
N LEU A 112 8.16 4.08 5.74
CA LEU A 112 7.25 3.81 6.85
C LEU A 112 8.00 3.63 8.18
N ILE A 113 9.16 2.98 8.18
CA ILE A 113 10.03 2.86 9.36
C ILE A 113 10.43 4.26 9.86
N ASN A 114 10.83 5.16 8.95
CA ASN A 114 11.15 6.53 9.33
C ASN A 114 9.95 7.23 9.97
N VAL A 115 8.75 7.08 9.40
CA VAL A 115 7.51 7.66 9.95
C VAL A 115 7.23 7.14 11.34
N VAL A 116 7.20 5.82 11.55
CA VAL A 116 6.88 5.25 12.88
C VAL A 116 7.94 5.58 13.93
N ASN A 117 9.20 5.74 13.51
CA ASN A 117 10.28 6.17 14.41
C ASN A 117 10.06 7.59 14.97
N GLU A 118 9.44 8.49 14.20
CA GLU A 118 9.07 9.85 14.69
C GLU A 118 8.05 9.80 15.83
N PHE A 119 7.27 8.70 15.90
CA PHE A 119 6.34 8.44 17.01
C PHE A 119 6.97 7.60 18.15
N GLY A 120 8.29 7.42 18.13
CA GLY A 120 8.99 6.61 19.13
C GLY A 120 8.80 5.10 18.99
N ILE A 121 8.30 4.64 17.86
CA ILE A 121 8.05 3.22 17.57
C ILE A 121 9.21 2.66 16.74
N LYS A 122 9.90 1.64 17.27
CA LYS A 122 11.00 0.98 16.56
C LYS A 122 10.45 -0.03 15.55
N GLY A 123 10.26 0.41 14.31
CA GLY A 123 9.84 -0.46 13.21
C GLY A 123 11.02 -1.21 12.59
N GLU A 124 10.78 -2.45 12.17
CA GLU A 124 11.75 -3.31 11.51
C GLU A 124 11.20 -3.89 10.19
N GLN A 125 12.08 -4.15 9.24
CA GLN A 125 11.78 -4.89 8.01
C GLN A 125 12.47 -6.25 8.04
N TYR A 126 11.86 -7.25 7.38
CA TYR A 126 12.39 -8.60 7.27
C TYR A 126 12.57 -9.01 5.80
N CYS A 127 13.56 -9.84 5.51
CA CYS A 127 13.86 -10.26 4.15
C CYS A 127 12.85 -11.28 3.59
N ASP A 128 12.17 -12.02 4.46
CA ASP A 128 11.26 -13.12 4.12
C ASP A 128 9.78 -12.69 3.98
N ARG A 129 9.45 -11.47 4.38
CA ARG A 129 8.07 -10.96 4.39
C ARG A 129 8.01 -9.44 4.21
N SER A 130 6.93 -8.96 3.59
CA SER A 130 6.69 -7.53 3.40
C SER A 130 6.00 -6.89 4.60
N GLY A 131 6.16 -5.57 4.72
CA GLY A 131 5.56 -4.75 5.77
C GLY A 131 6.55 -4.27 6.81
N VAL A 132 6.05 -3.46 7.73
CA VAL A 132 6.82 -2.97 8.88
C VAL A 132 6.33 -3.67 10.13
N TRP A 133 7.26 -4.14 10.93
CA TRP A 133 6.99 -5.03 12.06
C TRP A 133 7.57 -4.47 13.35
N LEU A 134 6.93 -4.82 14.45
CA LEU A 134 7.42 -4.61 15.80
C LEU A 134 7.79 -5.96 16.38
N ARG A 135 8.97 -6.04 16.98
CA ARG A 135 9.40 -7.22 17.74
C ARG A 135 9.34 -6.92 19.22
N ASP A 136 8.63 -7.72 19.96
CA ASP A 136 8.60 -7.68 21.42
C ASP A 136 8.62 -9.09 22.04
N ALA A 137 8.49 -9.18 23.37
CA ALA A 137 8.50 -10.45 24.08
C ALA A 137 7.35 -11.40 23.69
N ASN A 138 6.29 -10.89 23.07
CA ASN A 138 5.12 -11.66 22.63
C ASN A 138 5.19 -12.07 21.14
N GLY A 139 6.29 -11.75 20.46
CA GLY A 139 6.52 -12.08 19.07
C GLY A 139 6.45 -10.86 18.12
N ASP A 140 6.39 -11.15 16.84
CA ASP A 140 6.37 -10.12 15.80
C ASP A 140 4.94 -9.65 15.51
N ARG A 141 4.71 -8.35 15.56
CA ARG A 141 3.43 -7.72 15.21
C ARG A 141 3.61 -6.76 14.03
N LYS A 142 2.74 -6.86 13.04
CA LYS A 142 2.78 -5.98 11.86
C LYS A 142 2.10 -4.64 12.19
N ILE A 143 2.84 -3.53 12.04
CA ILE A 143 2.30 -2.17 12.17
C ILE A 143 1.90 -1.56 10.83
N ALA A 144 2.56 -1.95 9.74
CA ALA A 144 2.18 -1.52 8.41
C ALA A 144 2.16 -2.70 7.43
N ALA A 145 1.05 -2.85 6.73
CA ALA A 145 0.87 -3.86 5.69
C ALA A 145 1.13 -3.24 4.31
N ILE A 146 1.78 -3.97 3.41
CA ILE A 146 2.07 -3.53 2.05
C ILE A 146 1.61 -4.59 1.07
N GLY A 147 0.70 -4.22 0.17
CA GLY A 147 0.28 -5.05 -0.96
C GLY A 147 0.55 -4.30 -2.28
N ILE A 148 1.15 -4.96 -3.26
CA ILE A 148 1.55 -4.33 -4.53
C ILE A 148 0.90 -5.00 -5.72
N ARG A 149 0.55 -4.18 -6.71
CA ARG A 149 0.31 -4.56 -8.08
C ARG A 149 1.16 -3.69 -9.02
N VAL A 150 1.78 -4.30 -10.00
CA VAL A 150 2.47 -3.58 -11.10
C VAL A 150 1.73 -3.83 -12.40
N ALA A 151 1.37 -2.77 -13.09
CA ALA A 151 0.80 -2.79 -14.43
C ALA A 151 1.42 -1.68 -15.27
N GLN A 152 1.86 -1.99 -16.49
CA GLN A 152 2.48 -1.03 -17.41
C GLN A 152 3.66 -0.24 -16.78
N GLU A 153 4.50 -0.94 -16.01
CA GLU A 153 5.65 -0.38 -15.27
C GLU A 153 5.29 0.62 -14.16
N ILE A 154 4.01 0.84 -13.90
CA ILE A 154 3.54 1.62 -12.77
C ILE A 154 3.26 0.68 -11.60
N GLY A 155 4.02 0.86 -10.52
CA GLY A 155 3.74 0.24 -9.22
C GLY A 155 2.59 0.97 -8.53
N ARG A 156 1.59 0.22 -8.12
CA ARG A 156 0.52 0.70 -7.25
C ARG A 156 0.55 -0.14 -5.98
N ALA A 157 0.90 0.47 -4.87
CA ALA A 157 0.88 -0.17 -3.58
C ALA A 157 -0.36 0.24 -2.77
N HIS A 158 -0.73 -0.64 -1.85
CA HIS A 158 -1.62 -0.37 -0.72
C HIS A 158 -0.77 -0.44 0.55
N VAL A 159 -0.70 0.63 1.28
CA VAL A 159 0.12 0.76 2.51
C VAL A 159 -0.77 1.18 3.65
#